data_caa7bcd455d5b1e182fade5bc58ef306
#
_entry.id   caa7bcd455d5b1e182fade5bc58ef306
#
_cell.length_a   1.000
_cell.length_b   1.000
_cell.length_c   1.000
_cell.angle_alpha   90.00
_cell.angle_beta   90.00
_cell.angle_gamma   90.00
#
_symmetry.space_group_name_H-M   'P 1'
#
loop_
_entity.id
_entity.type
_entity.pdbx_description
1 polymer ?
#
loop_
_entity_poly.entity_id
_entity_poly.type
_entity_poly.pdbx_seq_one_letter_code
_entity_poly.pdbx_strand_id
1 'polypeptide(L)'
;VFERLGLIGSYASVILPGVFSTFGVFLLTQFFSSIPNSIIEAAKLDGANQIQILCRIIVPYAKSGVASLCILNFIDTWNMVEQPLIFLKDSTKYPLSVFLANVIRENLSISFVCGILAILPVFLLFLYLKDSLISGIENTNLK
;
A
#
# COMPACT_ATOMS: atom_id res chain seq x y z
N VAL A 1 1.90 17.93 17.00
CA VAL A 1 3.19 17.27 16.70
C VAL A 1 3.75 17.79 15.38
N PHE A 2 3.05 17.68 14.24
CA PHE A 2 3.54 18.09 12.90
C PHE A 2 3.88 19.59 12.81
N GLU A 3 3.15 20.44 13.52
CA GLU A 3 3.41 21.88 13.59
C GLU A 3 4.76 22.17 14.30
N ARG A 4 5.02 21.49 15.41
CA ARG A 4 6.29 21.62 16.16
C ARG A 4 7.51 21.11 15.40
N LEU A 5 7.31 20.16 14.49
CA LEU A 5 8.33 19.59 13.62
C LEU A 5 8.52 20.37 12.30
N GLY A 6 7.74 21.44 12.08
CA GLY A 6 7.78 22.23 10.84
C GLY A 6 7.36 21.45 9.58
N LEU A 7 6.60 20.36 9.73
CA LEU A 7 6.23 19.48 8.62
C LEU A 7 4.95 19.92 7.90
N ILE A 8 4.15 20.82 8.50
CA ILE A 8 2.92 21.32 7.88
C ILE A 8 3.25 22.06 6.58
N GLY A 9 2.49 21.77 5.52
CA GLY A 9 2.70 22.31 4.17
C GLY A 9 3.73 21.55 3.34
N SER A 10 4.31 20.45 3.88
CA SER A 10 5.20 19.56 3.14
C SER A 10 4.53 18.21 2.84
N TYR A 11 4.95 17.53 1.78
CA TYR A 11 4.49 16.17 1.48
C TYR A 11 4.81 15.16 2.60
N ALA A 12 5.85 15.41 3.39
CA ALA A 12 6.21 14.56 4.52
C ALA A 12 5.08 14.45 5.57
N SER A 13 4.27 15.50 5.76
CA SER A 13 3.13 15.47 6.68
C SER A 13 2.02 14.49 6.25
N VAL A 14 1.90 14.23 4.96
CA VAL A 14 0.93 13.28 4.40
C VAL A 14 1.52 11.87 4.31
N ILE A 15 2.79 11.74 3.94
CA ILE A 15 3.44 10.44 3.70
C ILE A 15 3.79 9.72 5.01
N LEU A 16 4.38 10.43 5.99
CA LEU A 16 4.89 9.80 7.21
C LEU A 16 3.85 9.03 8.03
N PRO A 17 2.61 9.49 8.20
CA PRO A 17 1.58 8.73 8.90
C PRO A 17 1.25 7.41 8.19
N GLY A 18 1.27 7.38 6.86
CA GLY A 18 0.99 6.20 6.05
C GLY A 18 2.08 5.12 6.10
N VAL A 19 3.34 5.51 6.37
CA VAL A 19 4.46 4.55 6.49
C VAL A 19 4.27 3.60 7.67
N PHE A 20 3.65 4.06 8.76
CA PHE A 20 3.40 3.26 9.97
C PHE A 20 1.96 2.74 10.01
N SER A 21 1.59 1.93 9.02
CA SER A 21 0.25 1.33 8.96
C SER A 21 0.12 0.17 9.94
N THR A 22 -0.66 0.34 11.00
CA THR A 22 -1.01 -0.74 11.94
C THR A 22 -1.69 -1.90 11.23
N PHE A 23 -2.57 -1.61 10.26
CA PHE A 23 -3.22 -2.61 9.44
C PHE A 23 -2.21 -3.40 8.59
N GLY A 24 -1.22 -2.71 8.00
CA GLY A 24 -0.15 -3.36 7.22
C GLY A 24 0.68 -4.32 8.07
N VAL A 25 1.05 -3.91 9.29
CA VAL A 25 1.77 -4.77 10.24
C VAL A 25 0.94 -6.00 10.60
N PHE A 26 -0.34 -5.81 10.94
CA PHE A 26 -1.25 -6.91 11.25
C PHE A 26 -1.37 -7.91 10.09
N LEU A 27 -1.65 -7.41 8.89
CA LEU A 27 -1.82 -8.23 7.69
C LEU A 27 -0.56 -9.07 7.40
N LEU A 28 0.61 -8.43 7.36
CA LEU A 28 1.87 -9.13 7.11
C LEU A 28 2.19 -10.14 8.21
N THR A 29 1.90 -9.84 9.46
CA THR A 29 2.09 -10.77 10.57
C THR A 29 1.29 -12.06 10.37
N GLN A 30 0.03 -11.95 9.88
CA GLN A 30 -0.79 -13.13 9.60
C GLN A 30 -0.16 -14.01 8.49
N PHE A 31 0.33 -13.40 7.41
CA PHE A 31 0.98 -14.14 6.35
C PHE A 31 2.32 -14.75 6.80
N PHE A 32 3.12 -14.02 7.56
CA PHE A 32 4.40 -14.52 8.06
C PHE A 32 4.22 -15.66 9.06
N SER A 33 3.18 -15.62 9.89
CA SER A 33 2.87 -16.67 10.86
C SER A 33 2.43 -17.99 10.20
N SER A 34 2.04 -17.95 8.92
CA SER A 34 1.70 -19.15 8.16
C SER A 34 2.93 -19.93 7.66
N ILE A 35 4.12 -19.34 7.75
CA ILE A 35 5.37 -19.95 7.29
C ILE A 35 5.84 -21.00 8.32
N PRO A 36 6.11 -22.24 7.90
CA PRO A 36 6.62 -23.27 8.79
C PRO A 36 7.97 -22.87 9.42
N ASN A 37 8.09 -23.01 10.74
CA ASN A 37 9.33 -22.69 11.47
C ASN A 37 10.53 -23.51 10.98
N SER A 38 10.29 -24.75 10.51
CA SER A 38 11.33 -25.62 9.98
C SER A 38 12.13 -25.00 8.83
N ILE A 39 11.47 -24.20 7.96
CA ILE A 39 12.13 -23.49 6.85
C ILE A 39 13.06 -22.42 7.41
N ILE A 40 12.62 -21.68 8.43
CA ILE A 40 13.40 -20.62 9.06
C ILE A 40 14.59 -21.21 9.83
N GLU A 41 14.37 -22.33 10.53
CA GLU A 41 15.43 -23.03 11.28
C GLU A 41 16.49 -23.61 10.34
N ALA A 42 16.10 -24.24 9.25
CA ALA A 42 17.02 -24.75 8.24
C ALA A 42 17.91 -23.61 7.68
N ALA A 43 17.31 -22.47 7.35
CA ALA A 43 18.06 -21.32 6.84
C ALA A 43 19.06 -20.75 7.89
N LYS A 44 18.71 -20.81 9.17
CA LYS A 44 19.63 -20.42 10.26
C LYS A 44 20.79 -21.38 10.39
N LEU A 45 20.54 -22.69 10.23
CA LEU A 45 21.60 -23.70 10.22
C LEU A 45 22.57 -23.53 9.05
N ASP A 46 22.04 -23.08 7.89
CA ASP A 46 22.84 -22.73 6.71
C ASP A 46 23.61 -21.39 6.87
N GLY A 47 23.53 -20.75 8.04
CA GLY A 47 24.26 -19.52 8.35
C GLY A 47 23.62 -18.23 7.80
N ALA A 48 22.37 -18.28 7.35
CA ALA A 48 21.67 -17.08 6.88
C ALA A 48 21.37 -16.12 8.03
N ASN A 49 21.67 -14.83 7.83
CA ASN A 49 21.31 -13.79 8.79
C ASN A 49 19.83 -13.41 8.68
N GLN A 50 19.30 -12.68 9.67
CA GLN A 50 17.87 -12.32 9.73
C GLN A 50 17.38 -11.55 8.49
N ILE A 51 18.19 -10.66 7.92
CA ILE A 51 17.83 -9.88 6.74
C ILE A 51 17.79 -10.80 5.52
N GLN A 52 18.71 -11.75 5.40
CA GLN A 52 18.72 -12.74 4.30
C GLN A 52 17.49 -13.65 4.39
N ILE A 53 17.13 -14.11 5.59
CA ILE A 53 15.91 -14.90 5.82
C ILE A 53 14.67 -14.10 5.42
N LEU A 54 14.57 -12.84 5.86
CA LEU A 54 13.44 -11.97 5.51
C LEU A 54 13.32 -11.79 3.99
N CYS A 55 14.39 -11.35 3.32
CA CYS A 55 14.33 -10.96 1.90
C CYS A 55 14.30 -12.16 0.94
N ARG A 56 14.97 -13.28 1.28
CA ARG A 56 15.11 -14.43 0.37
C ARG A 56 14.10 -15.54 0.63
N ILE A 57 13.50 -15.59 1.83
CA ILE A 57 12.59 -16.67 2.22
C ILE A 57 11.21 -16.10 2.57
N ILE A 58 11.11 -15.26 3.58
CA ILE A 58 9.82 -14.81 4.13
C ILE A 58 9.04 -13.98 3.10
N VAL A 59 9.65 -12.94 2.53
CA VAL A 59 8.97 -12.05 1.57
C VAL A 59 8.54 -12.80 0.29
N PRO A 60 9.38 -13.63 -0.36
CA PRO A 60 8.93 -14.42 -1.50
C PRO A 60 7.86 -15.46 -1.17
N TYR A 61 7.92 -16.08 0.04
CA TYR A 61 6.91 -17.04 0.47
C TYR A 61 5.56 -16.36 0.70
N ALA A 62 5.56 -15.18 1.31
CA ALA A 62 4.37 -14.37 1.61
C ALA A 62 4.01 -13.38 0.48
N LYS A 63 4.41 -13.64 -0.77
CA LYS A 63 4.21 -12.71 -1.90
C LYS A 63 2.74 -12.30 -2.10
N SER A 64 1.78 -13.19 -1.85
CA SER A 64 0.36 -12.88 -1.92
C SER A 64 -0.09 -11.87 -0.86
N GLY A 65 0.42 -12.01 0.37
CA GLY A 65 0.17 -11.05 1.44
C GLY A 65 0.76 -9.68 1.15
N VAL A 66 1.99 -9.66 0.62
CA VAL A 66 2.65 -8.42 0.20
C VAL A 66 1.89 -7.77 -0.95
N ALA A 67 1.43 -8.54 -1.96
CA ALA A 67 0.64 -8.03 -3.07
C ALA A 67 -0.70 -7.45 -2.59
N SER A 68 -1.40 -8.15 -1.68
CA SER A 68 -2.64 -7.66 -1.08
C SER A 68 -2.43 -6.34 -0.34
N LEU A 69 -1.38 -6.24 0.48
CA LEU A 69 -1.05 -5.03 1.20
C LEU A 69 -0.73 -3.88 0.24
N CYS A 70 0.05 -4.13 -0.82
CA CYS A 70 0.38 -3.12 -1.83
C CYS A 70 -0.88 -2.56 -2.49
N ILE A 71 -1.83 -3.41 -2.90
CA ILE A 71 -3.06 -2.97 -3.55
C ILE A 71 -3.91 -2.16 -2.57
N LEU A 72 -4.16 -2.67 -1.36
CA LEU A 72 -4.99 -1.99 -0.37
C LEU A 72 -4.39 -0.64 0.02
N ASN A 73 -3.11 -0.60 0.35
CA ASN A 73 -2.43 0.64 0.71
C ASN A 73 -2.37 1.64 -0.45
N PHE A 74 -2.21 1.16 -1.69
CA PHE A 74 -2.26 2.02 -2.86
C PHE A 74 -3.65 2.63 -3.05
N ILE A 75 -4.73 1.83 -2.93
CA ILE A 75 -6.11 2.31 -3.07
C ILE A 75 -6.41 3.38 -2.00
N ASP A 76 -6.06 3.11 -0.75
CA ASP A 76 -6.28 4.06 0.36
C ASP A 76 -5.53 5.37 0.13
N THR A 77 -4.26 5.29 -0.24
CA THR A 77 -3.41 6.47 -0.49
C THR A 77 -3.86 7.22 -1.75
N TRP A 78 -4.24 6.50 -2.81
CA TRP A 78 -4.70 7.08 -4.07
C TRP A 78 -5.99 7.88 -3.91
N ASN A 79 -6.92 7.40 -3.06
CA ASN A 79 -8.19 8.05 -2.81
C ASN A 79 -8.15 9.06 -1.65
N MET A 80 -7.00 9.29 -1.05
CA MET A 80 -6.84 10.16 0.11
C MET A 80 -7.17 11.62 -0.22
N VAL A 81 -8.14 12.20 0.49
CA VAL A 81 -8.58 13.59 0.31
C VAL A 81 -8.41 14.41 1.59
N GLU A 82 -8.83 13.86 2.73
CA GLU A 82 -8.90 14.61 4.00
C GLU A 82 -7.53 15.06 4.50
N GLN A 83 -6.54 14.16 4.53
CA GLN A 83 -5.21 14.49 5.05
C GLN A 83 -4.49 15.56 4.22
N PRO A 84 -4.45 15.47 2.87
CA PRO A 84 -3.90 16.55 2.05
C PRO A 84 -4.58 17.90 2.28
N LEU A 85 -5.91 17.94 2.43
CA LEU A 85 -6.64 19.19 2.71
C LEU A 85 -6.27 19.81 4.04
N ILE A 86 -6.00 18.98 5.06
CA ILE A 86 -5.64 19.48 6.40
C ILE A 86 -4.17 19.90 6.45
N PHE A 87 -3.26 19.15 5.86
CA PHE A 87 -1.83 19.33 6.04
C PHE A 87 -1.15 20.16 4.95
N LEU A 88 -1.67 20.15 3.71
CA LEU A 88 -1.12 20.92 2.61
C LEU A 88 -1.88 22.26 2.51
N LYS A 89 -1.18 23.36 2.84
CA LYS A 89 -1.77 24.72 2.77
C LYS A 89 -1.79 25.29 1.36
N ASP A 90 -0.97 24.73 0.47
CA ASP A 90 -0.78 25.19 -0.90
C ASP A 90 -1.55 24.30 -1.87
N SER A 91 -2.53 24.87 -2.57
CA SER A 91 -3.36 24.15 -3.54
C SER A 91 -2.59 23.57 -4.72
N THR A 92 -1.40 24.12 -5.03
CA THR A 92 -0.55 23.58 -6.10
C THR A 92 0.07 22.23 -5.75
N LYS A 93 0.05 21.85 -4.46
CA LYS A 93 0.56 20.58 -3.94
C LYS A 93 -0.52 19.52 -3.76
N TYR A 94 -1.77 19.83 -4.07
CA TYR A 94 -2.85 18.89 -3.88
C TYR A 94 -2.73 17.68 -4.80
N PRO A 95 -2.95 16.45 -4.28
CA PRO A 95 -3.00 15.25 -5.10
C PRO A 95 -4.22 15.26 -6.03
N LEU A 96 -4.18 14.39 -7.04
CA LEU A 96 -5.23 14.25 -8.03
C LEU A 96 -6.61 13.97 -7.40
N SER A 97 -6.66 13.19 -6.32
CA SER A 97 -7.88 12.87 -5.58
C SER A 97 -8.61 14.11 -5.07
N VAL A 98 -7.88 15.07 -4.52
CA VAL A 98 -8.45 16.36 -4.06
C VAL A 98 -8.94 17.19 -5.24
N PHE A 99 -8.19 17.23 -6.34
CA PHE A 99 -8.60 17.92 -7.56
C PHE A 99 -9.90 17.35 -8.11
N LEU A 100 -10.00 16.02 -8.22
CA LEU A 100 -11.21 15.34 -8.69
C LEU A 100 -12.42 15.62 -7.81
N ALA A 101 -12.25 15.62 -6.49
CA ALA A 101 -13.34 15.94 -5.57
C ALA A 101 -13.91 17.35 -5.78
N ASN A 102 -13.10 18.30 -6.22
CA ASN A 102 -13.52 19.66 -6.55
C ASN A 102 -14.21 19.74 -7.94
N VAL A 103 -13.60 19.12 -8.96
CA VAL A 103 -14.13 19.14 -10.35
C VAL A 103 -15.52 18.51 -10.46
N ILE A 104 -15.81 17.46 -9.67
CA ILE A 104 -17.13 16.80 -9.62
C ILE A 104 -18.27 17.79 -9.31
N ARG A 105 -17.97 18.84 -8.56
CA ARG A 105 -18.99 19.86 -8.20
C ARG A 105 -19.28 20.88 -9.30
N GLU A 106 -18.34 21.08 -10.22
CA GLU A 106 -18.40 22.16 -11.19
C GLU A 106 -18.83 21.71 -12.58
N ASN A 107 -18.39 20.53 -13.05
CA ASN A 107 -18.65 20.08 -14.40
C ASN A 107 -18.73 18.55 -14.53
N LEU A 108 -19.95 18.04 -14.72
CA LEU A 108 -20.22 16.60 -14.75
C LEU A 108 -19.49 15.89 -15.91
N SER A 109 -19.41 16.49 -17.08
CA SER A 109 -18.76 15.85 -18.25
C SER A 109 -17.27 15.69 -18.05
N ILE A 110 -16.59 16.70 -17.51
CA ILE A 110 -15.16 16.64 -17.19
C ILE A 110 -14.91 15.60 -16.08
N SER A 111 -15.81 15.54 -15.11
CA SER A 111 -15.73 14.58 -13.99
C SER A 111 -15.72 13.14 -14.44
N PHE A 112 -16.54 12.77 -15.45
CA PHE A 112 -16.54 11.41 -16.01
C PHE A 112 -15.19 11.06 -16.63
N VAL A 113 -14.62 11.94 -17.45
CA VAL A 113 -13.32 11.71 -18.10
C VAL A 113 -12.21 11.58 -17.06
N CYS A 114 -12.16 12.47 -16.07
CA CYS A 114 -11.20 12.44 -14.99
C CYS A 114 -11.37 11.19 -14.12
N GLY A 115 -12.60 10.76 -13.85
CA GLY A 115 -12.90 9.53 -13.11
C GLY A 115 -12.37 8.27 -13.81
N ILE A 116 -12.55 8.17 -15.13
CA ILE A 116 -12.00 7.06 -15.94
C ILE A 116 -10.46 7.07 -15.84
N LEU A 117 -9.82 8.23 -15.99
CA LEU A 117 -8.38 8.34 -15.91
C LEU A 117 -7.86 7.99 -14.50
N ALA A 118 -8.62 8.32 -13.45
CA ALA A 118 -8.24 8.00 -12.07
C ALA A 118 -8.32 6.50 -11.75
N ILE A 119 -9.17 5.73 -12.43
CA ILE A 119 -9.27 4.28 -12.25
C ILE A 119 -8.08 3.54 -12.89
N LEU A 120 -7.49 4.09 -13.96
CA LEU A 120 -6.42 3.43 -14.71
C LEU A 120 -5.24 2.95 -13.85
N PRO A 121 -4.62 3.77 -12.98
CA PRO A 121 -3.48 3.32 -12.18
C PRO A 121 -3.83 2.18 -11.24
N VAL A 122 -5.01 2.22 -10.62
CA VAL A 122 -5.50 1.16 -9.72
C VAL A 122 -5.71 -0.13 -10.51
N PHE A 123 -6.32 -0.03 -11.68
CA PHE A 123 -6.58 -1.17 -12.55
C PHE A 123 -5.28 -1.81 -13.06
N LEU A 124 -4.32 -0.99 -13.49
CA LEU A 124 -3.01 -1.48 -13.94
C LEU A 124 -2.24 -2.17 -12.80
N LEU A 125 -2.27 -1.61 -11.59
CA LEU A 125 -1.65 -2.22 -10.43
C LEU A 125 -2.30 -3.58 -10.11
N PHE A 126 -3.63 -3.66 -10.17
CA PHE A 126 -4.35 -4.91 -9.97
C PHE A 126 -3.96 -5.95 -11.02
N LEU A 127 -3.91 -5.58 -12.31
CA LEU A 127 -3.49 -6.49 -13.38
C LEU A 127 -2.06 -7.00 -13.18
N TYR A 128 -1.16 -6.15 -12.69
CA TYR A 128 0.22 -6.53 -12.42
C TYR A 128 0.34 -7.52 -11.26
N LEU A 129 -0.45 -7.36 -10.21
CA LEU A 129 -0.36 -8.16 -8.98
C LEU A 129 -1.33 -9.34 -8.92
N LYS A 130 -2.27 -9.48 -9.87
CA LYS A 130 -3.32 -10.51 -9.86
C LYS A 130 -2.77 -11.94 -9.71
N ASP A 131 -1.68 -12.27 -10.41
CA ASP A 131 -1.10 -13.63 -10.38
C ASP A 131 -0.52 -13.98 -9.00
N SER A 132 0.01 -12.98 -8.28
CA SER A 132 0.46 -13.14 -6.91
C SER A 132 -0.71 -13.34 -5.93
N LEU A 133 -1.85 -12.70 -6.18
CA LEU A 133 -3.07 -12.87 -5.40
C LEU A 133 -3.66 -14.28 -5.59
N ILE A 134 -3.79 -14.72 -6.85
CA ILE A 134 -4.35 -16.04 -7.19
C ILE A 134 -3.51 -17.15 -6.58
N SER A 135 -2.18 -17.09 -6.71
CA SER A 135 -1.27 -18.08 -6.12
C SER A 135 -1.38 -18.20 -4.59
N GLY A 136 -1.79 -17.12 -3.92
CA GLY A 136 -2.03 -17.12 -2.48
C GLY A 136 -3.29 -17.90 -2.10
N ILE A 137 -4.35 -17.80 -2.89
CA ILE A 137 -5.62 -18.50 -2.67
C ILE A 137 -5.44 -20.01 -2.93
N GLU A 138 -4.74 -20.37 -3.99
CA GLU A 138 -4.47 -21.78 -4.33
C GLU A 138 -3.68 -22.50 -3.24
N ASN A 139 -2.66 -21.88 -2.68
CA ASN A 139 -1.85 -22.45 -1.60
C ASN A 139 -2.63 -22.61 -0.28
N THR A 140 -3.72 -21.88 -0.10
CA THR A 140 -4.56 -21.97 1.11
C THR A 140 -5.56 -23.13 1.00
N ASN A 141 -5.99 -23.51 -0.21
CA ASN A 141 -6.94 -24.59 -0.46
C ASN A 141 -6.29 -25.99 -0.47
N LEU A 142 -4.96 -26.08 -0.41
CA LEU A 142 -4.22 -27.35 -0.39
C LEU A 142 -3.84 -27.83 1.03
N LYS A 143 -4.36 -27.19 2.06
CA LYS A 143 -4.27 -27.60 3.46
C LYS A 143 -5.63 -28.07 3.96
#